data_ae7d245d2bb7ece3df58806d5f56ae06
#
_entry.id   ae7d245d2bb7ece3df58806d5f56ae06
#
_cell.length_a   1.000
_cell.length_b   1.000
_cell.length_c   1.000
_cell.angle_alpha   90.00
_cell.angle_beta   90.00
_cell.angle_gamma   90.00
#
_symmetry.space_group_name_H-M   'P 1'
#
loop_
_entity.id
_entity.type
_entity.pdbx_description
1 polymer ?
#
loop_
_entity_poly.entity_id
_entity_poly.type
_entity_poly.pdbx_seq_one_letter_code
_entity_poly.pdbx_strand_id
1 'polypeptide(L)'
;MPRTAVVTGSTSGIGEGIARALAEAGNNVVINGFGDAAAIEKLRASIEADYKVTCLYSGADMTRPADIEAMFATVREKLGPVDILVNNAGVQHVSPVEDFPVAKWDLIIALNLSSAFHTTRLAFPDMKARKWGRIINIASAHALVASPFKSAYVAAKHGILGFTKSTALEGAQHGVRVNAICPGYVRTPLVENQIGDTARARGISEEAVIRDVLLAAQPTKEFVKVSDVAAMAVFLTSEAANQINGAALSIDGGWVAQ
;
A
#
# COMPACT_ATOMS: atom_id res chain seq x y z
N MET A 1 -11.68 22.74 -4.33
CA MET A 1 -10.21 22.63 -4.31
C MET A 1 -9.84 21.16 -4.50
N PRO A 2 -8.72 20.85 -5.14
CA PRO A 2 -8.21 19.48 -5.19
C PRO A 2 -8.03 18.91 -3.79
N ARG A 3 -8.32 17.63 -3.60
CA ARG A 3 -8.05 16.91 -2.34
C ARG A 3 -6.58 16.58 -2.24
N THR A 4 -6.08 16.41 -1.02
CA THR A 4 -4.68 16.04 -0.74
C THR A 4 -4.60 14.54 -0.48
N ALA A 5 -3.87 13.82 -1.33
CA ALA A 5 -3.62 12.40 -1.22
C ALA A 5 -2.17 12.10 -0.81
N VAL A 6 -1.97 11.30 0.23
CA VAL A 6 -0.65 10.79 0.62
C VAL A 6 -0.59 9.30 0.26
N VAL A 7 0.44 8.90 -0.49
CA VAL A 7 0.67 7.50 -0.85
C VAL A 7 2.06 7.09 -0.35
N THR A 8 2.12 6.20 0.65
CA THR A 8 3.40 5.73 1.18
C THR A 8 4.01 4.65 0.28
N GLY A 9 5.35 4.61 0.16
CA GLY A 9 6.03 3.65 -0.70
C GLY A 9 5.67 3.81 -2.18
N SER A 10 5.58 5.03 -2.68
CA SER A 10 5.06 5.36 -4.01
C SER A 10 6.11 5.86 -5.01
N THR A 11 7.38 5.60 -4.75
CA THR A 11 8.46 5.87 -5.72
C THR A 11 8.57 4.77 -6.79
N SER A 12 7.78 3.68 -6.69
CA SER A 12 7.73 2.59 -7.67
C SER A 12 6.48 1.71 -7.48
N GLY A 13 6.25 0.79 -8.42
CA GLY A 13 5.30 -0.32 -8.30
C GLY A 13 3.85 0.10 -8.08
N ILE A 14 3.16 -0.59 -7.16
CA ILE A 14 1.74 -0.35 -6.86
C ILE A 14 1.53 1.09 -6.38
N GLY A 15 2.39 1.57 -5.48
CA GLY A 15 2.27 2.91 -4.92
C GLY A 15 2.41 4.01 -5.96
N GLU A 16 3.35 3.89 -6.91
CA GLU A 16 3.48 4.81 -8.04
C GLU A 16 2.21 4.80 -8.90
N GLY A 17 1.72 3.62 -9.26
CA GLY A 17 0.50 3.51 -10.06
C GLY A 17 -0.72 4.14 -9.38
N ILE A 18 -0.87 3.97 -8.07
CA ILE A 18 -1.95 4.60 -7.30
C ILE A 18 -1.76 6.12 -7.25
N ALA A 19 -0.53 6.62 -7.02
CA ALA A 19 -0.25 8.05 -6.97
C ALA A 19 -0.60 8.74 -8.31
N ARG A 20 -0.21 8.13 -9.45
CA ARG A 20 -0.57 8.62 -10.78
C ARG A 20 -2.08 8.62 -11.02
N ALA A 21 -2.76 7.54 -10.67
CA ALA A 21 -4.21 7.44 -10.85
C ALA A 21 -5.00 8.43 -9.97
N LEU A 22 -4.55 8.69 -8.74
CA LEU A 22 -5.14 9.72 -7.89
C LEU A 22 -4.86 11.12 -8.42
N ALA A 23 -3.68 11.37 -8.99
CA ALA A 23 -3.36 12.63 -9.67
C ALA A 23 -4.23 12.84 -10.92
N GLU A 24 -4.41 11.80 -11.75
CA GLU A 24 -5.31 11.81 -12.91
C GLU A 24 -6.77 12.12 -12.52
N ALA A 25 -7.18 11.65 -11.34
CA ALA A 25 -8.48 11.99 -10.76
C ALA A 25 -8.54 13.41 -10.14
N GLY A 26 -7.52 14.26 -10.35
CA GLY A 26 -7.50 15.67 -9.98
C GLY A 26 -7.09 15.94 -8.53
N ASN A 27 -6.45 15.01 -7.84
CA ASN A 27 -5.96 15.21 -6.48
C ASN A 27 -4.52 15.70 -6.48
N ASN A 28 -4.17 16.59 -5.54
CA ASN A 28 -2.78 16.83 -5.19
C ASN A 28 -2.21 15.58 -4.53
N VAL A 29 -0.98 15.20 -4.86
CA VAL A 29 -0.41 13.96 -4.36
C VAL A 29 0.91 14.19 -3.64
N VAL A 30 1.15 13.38 -2.62
CA VAL A 30 2.44 13.29 -1.94
C VAL A 30 2.97 11.90 -2.17
N ILE A 31 4.07 11.79 -2.90
CA ILE A 31 4.80 10.54 -3.08
C ILE A 31 5.85 10.40 -1.97
N ASN A 32 6.03 9.18 -1.50
CA ASN A 32 6.97 8.84 -0.45
C ASN A 32 7.73 7.56 -0.79
N GLY A 33 8.96 7.47 -0.35
CA GLY A 33 9.79 6.28 -0.51
C GLY A 33 11.27 6.63 -0.69
N PHE A 34 12.07 5.62 -0.92
CA PHE A 34 13.49 5.76 -1.18
C PHE A 34 13.80 5.41 -2.64
N GLY A 35 14.99 5.80 -3.11
CA GLY A 35 15.48 5.49 -4.44
C GLY A 35 16.49 6.52 -4.95
N ASP A 36 16.80 6.45 -6.23
CA ASP A 36 17.64 7.45 -6.89
C ASP A 36 16.93 8.81 -6.94
N ALA A 37 17.61 9.85 -6.46
CA ALA A 37 17.01 11.19 -6.33
C ALA A 37 16.58 11.77 -7.67
N ALA A 38 17.34 11.54 -8.75
CA ALA A 38 17.00 12.05 -10.07
C ALA A 38 15.77 11.32 -10.66
N ALA A 39 15.67 10.00 -10.45
CA ALA A 39 14.51 9.22 -10.85
C ALA A 39 13.24 9.64 -10.09
N ILE A 40 13.36 9.88 -8.78
CA ILE A 40 12.24 10.35 -7.94
C ILE A 40 11.78 11.74 -8.40
N GLU A 41 12.70 12.67 -8.64
CA GLU A 41 12.34 14.01 -9.12
C GLU A 41 11.70 13.96 -10.52
N LYS A 42 12.21 13.10 -11.41
CA LYS A 42 11.59 12.87 -12.72
C LYS A 42 10.16 12.34 -12.58
N LEU A 43 9.93 11.40 -11.67
CA LEU A 43 8.59 10.89 -11.37
C LEU A 43 7.67 12.02 -10.86
N ARG A 44 8.12 12.77 -9.84
CA ARG A 44 7.38 13.89 -9.26
C ARG A 44 6.98 14.92 -10.34
N ALA A 45 7.98 15.35 -11.13
CA ALA A 45 7.77 16.33 -12.18
C ALA A 45 6.84 15.82 -13.30
N SER A 46 6.92 14.52 -13.65
CA SER A 46 6.02 13.93 -14.64
C SER A 46 4.56 13.94 -14.17
N ILE A 47 4.31 13.63 -12.88
CA ILE A 47 2.95 13.68 -12.32
C ILE A 47 2.38 15.11 -12.41
N GLU A 48 3.15 16.12 -12.07
CA GLU A 48 2.70 17.52 -12.19
C GLU A 48 2.44 17.91 -13.65
N ALA A 49 3.35 17.53 -14.54
CA ALA A 49 3.24 17.86 -15.97
C ALA A 49 2.05 17.18 -16.65
N ASP A 50 1.83 15.90 -16.35
CA ASP A 50 0.80 15.09 -17.00
C ASP A 50 -0.61 15.44 -16.51
N TYR A 51 -0.77 15.66 -15.19
CA TYR A 51 -2.10 15.77 -14.57
C TYR A 51 -2.45 17.18 -14.06
N LYS A 52 -1.52 18.15 -14.15
CA LYS A 52 -1.75 19.55 -13.73
C LYS A 52 -2.18 19.70 -12.26
N VAL A 53 -1.63 18.86 -11.39
CA VAL A 53 -1.82 18.87 -9.93
C VAL A 53 -0.50 19.20 -9.25
N THR A 54 -0.53 19.50 -7.95
CA THR A 54 0.71 19.61 -7.16
C THR A 54 1.16 18.23 -6.71
N CYS A 55 2.42 17.90 -6.94
CA CYS A 55 3.05 16.67 -6.46
C CYS A 55 4.23 17.00 -5.54
N LEU A 56 4.14 16.60 -4.27
CA LEU A 56 5.25 16.70 -3.33
C LEU A 56 5.96 15.36 -3.20
N TYR A 57 7.25 15.39 -2.90
CA TYR A 57 8.01 14.23 -2.48
C TYR A 57 8.43 14.33 -1.02
N SER A 58 8.37 13.22 -0.31
CA SER A 58 8.89 13.06 1.04
C SER A 58 9.75 11.80 1.14
N GLY A 59 11.00 11.95 1.56
CA GLY A 59 11.92 10.85 1.88
C GLY A 59 11.78 10.34 3.31
N ALA A 60 10.65 10.56 3.98
CA ALA A 60 10.40 10.10 5.35
C ALA A 60 10.52 8.57 5.44
N ASP A 61 11.25 8.09 6.45
CA ASP A 61 11.32 6.68 6.78
C ASP A 61 10.06 6.24 7.53
N MET A 62 9.26 5.40 6.87
CA MET A 62 7.99 4.92 7.43
C MET A 62 8.17 3.99 8.65
N THR A 63 9.38 3.58 8.99
CA THR A 63 9.67 2.86 10.24
C THR A 63 9.90 3.80 11.43
N ARG A 64 10.02 5.11 11.18
CA ARG A 64 10.33 6.12 12.19
C ARG A 64 9.15 7.07 12.42
N PRO A 65 8.45 6.98 13.56
CA PRO A 65 7.31 7.84 13.85
C PRO A 65 7.59 9.35 13.71
N ALA A 66 8.78 9.80 14.12
CA ALA A 66 9.17 11.22 14.01
C ALA A 66 9.27 11.70 12.55
N ASP A 67 9.75 10.86 11.64
CA ASP A 67 9.85 11.20 10.22
C ASP A 67 8.44 11.28 9.60
N ILE A 68 7.52 10.38 10.01
CA ILE A 68 6.12 10.41 9.59
C ILE A 68 5.44 11.70 10.09
N GLU A 69 5.65 12.07 11.35
CA GLU A 69 5.11 13.33 11.90
C GLU A 69 5.61 14.56 11.14
N ALA A 70 6.91 14.62 10.84
CA ALA A 70 7.49 15.71 10.06
C ALA A 70 6.92 15.78 8.63
N MET A 71 6.72 14.62 7.98
CA MET A 71 6.06 14.55 6.67
C MET A 71 4.66 15.14 6.74
N PHE A 72 3.82 14.70 7.69
CA PHE A 72 2.46 15.20 7.82
C PHE A 72 2.39 16.70 8.14
N ALA A 73 3.32 17.21 8.95
CA ALA A 73 3.44 18.65 9.22
C ALA A 73 3.72 19.44 7.93
N THR A 74 4.70 18.98 7.13
CA THR A 74 5.05 19.59 5.83
C THR A 74 3.88 19.53 4.85
N VAL A 75 3.17 18.40 4.77
CA VAL A 75 1.99 18.25 3.90
C VAL A 75 0.89 19.22 4.31
N ARG A 76 0.60 19.30 5.61
CA ARG A 76 -0.40 20.24 6.14
C ARG A 76 -0.08 21.70 5.81
N GLU A 77 1.18 22.10 5.92
CA GLU A 77 1.65 23.44 5.61
C GLU A 77 1.48 23.77 4.11
N LYS A 78 1.86 22.84 3.23
CA LYS A 78 1.94 23.12 1.79
C LYS A 78 0.66 22.82 1.00
N LEU A 79 -0.11 21.80 1.41
CA LEU A 79 -1.28 21.31 0.67
C LEU A 79 -2.56 21.29 1.53
N GLY A 80 -2.47 21.65 2.80
CA GLY A 80 -3.56 21.48 3.75
C GLY A 80 -3.66 20.05 4.31
N PRO A 81 -4.74 19.75 5.02
CA PRO A 81 -4.92 18.48 5.68
C PRO A 81 -5.10 17.33 4.66
N VAL A 82 -4.65 16.13 5.06
CA VAL A 82 -4.76 14.93 4.23
C VAL A 82 -6.22 14.48 4.14
N ASP A 83 -6.72 14.29 2.93
CA ASP A 83 -8.06 13.79 2.61
C ASP A 83 -8.07 12.31 2.27
N ILE A 84 -7.05 11.88 1.53
CA ILE A 84 -6.88 10.51 1.06
C ILE A 84 -5.54 10.00 1.57
N LEU A 85 -5.55 8.87 2.27
CA LEU A 85 -4.35 8.21 2.75
C LEU A 85 -4.28 6.80 2.17
N VAL A 86 -3.19 6.49 1.47
CA VAL A 86 -2.90 5.14 0.98
C VAL A 86 -1.67 4.60 1.70
N ASN A 87 -1.88 3.65 2.59
CA ASN A 87 -0.84 2.91 3.28
C ASN A 87 -0.38 1.76 2.39
N ASN A 88 0.65 2.01 1.59
CA ASN A 88 1.18 1.04 0.63
C ASN A 88 2.62 0.61 0.94
N ALA A 89 3.40 1.39 1.67
CA ALA A 89 4.78 1.05 2.01
C ALA A 89 4.87 -0.36 2.61
N GLY A 90 5.82 -1.14 2.12
CA GLY A 90 6.00 -2.50 2.60
C GLY A 90 7.21 -3.19 2.02
N VAL A 91 7.73 -4.15 2.78
CA VAL A 91 8.84 -5.04 2.39
C VAL A 91 8.48 -6.47 2.74
N GLN A 92 9.23 -7.39 2.18
CA GLN A 92 9.08 -8.82 2.45
C GLN A 92 10.45 -9.47 2.61
N HIS A 93 10.48 -10.57 3.37
CA HIS A 93 11.60 -11.48 3.49
C HIS A 93 11.06 -12.92 3.51
N VAL A 94 11.76 -13.83 2.87
CA VAL A 94 11.39 -15.27 2.78
C VAL A 94 12.42 -16.07 3.55
N SER A 95 11.99 -16.76 4.59
CA SER A 95 12.84 -17.61 5.42
C SER A 95 11.99 -18.61 6.22
N PRO A 96 12.47 -19.83 6.53
CA PRO A 96 11.88 -20.67 7.56
C PRO A 96 11.74 -19.91 8.88
N VAL A 97 10.73 -20.25 9.69
CA VAL A 97 10.44 -19.50 10.92
C VAL A 97 11.58 -19.59 11.94
N GLU A 98 12.23 -20.75 12.03
CA GLU A 98 13.37 -21.01 12.91
C GLU A 98 14.63 -20.21 12.53
N ASP A 99 14.80 -19.90 11.25
CA ASP A 99 15.93 -19.14 10.69
C ASP A 99 15.57 -17.68 10.36
N PHE A 100 14.35 -17.24 10.72
CA PHE A 100 13.89 -15.90 10.34
C PHE A 100 14.65 -14.85 11.12
N PRO A 101 15.42 -13.94 10.46
CA PRO A 101 16.21 -12.93 11.17
C PRO A 101 15.30 -11.96 11.95
N VAL A 102 15.53 -11.83 13.26
CA VAL A 102 14.73 -10.94 14.13
C VAL A 102 14.64 -9.53 13.60
N ALA A 103 15.75 -8.95 13.14
CA ALA A 103 15.77 -7.60 12.55
C ALA A 103 14.88 -7.47 11.29
N LYS A 104 14.72 -8.55 10.50
CA LYS A 104 13.80 -8.57 9.35
C LYS A 104 12.35 -8.69 9.78
N TRP A 105 12.08 -9.46 10.84
CA TRP A 105 10.76 -9.50 11.46
C TRP A 105 10.34 -8.10 11.94
N ASP A 106 11.18 -7.47 12.76
CA ASP A 106 10.90 -6.15 13.32
C ASP A 106 10.69 -5.09 12.23
N LEU A 107 11.54 -5.09 11.19
CA LEU A 107 11.39 -4.21 10.04
C LEU A 107 10.05 -4.41 9.33
N ILE A 108 9.65 -5.67 9.08
CA ILE A 108 8.40 -5.98 8.40
C ILE A 108 7.20 -5.52 9.23
N ILE A 109 7.18 -5.77 10.53
CA ILE A 109 6.11 -5.31 11.41
C ILE A 109 6.08 -3.78 11.46
N ALA A 110 7.22 -3.13 11.65
CA ALA A 110 7.30 -1.67 11.68
C ALA A 110 6.78 -1.04 10.38
N LEU A 111 7.22 -1.54 9.23
CA LEU A 111 6.88 -0.93 7.93
C LEU A 111 5.51 -1.34 7.42
N ASN A 112 5.15 -2.64 7.48
CA ASN A 112 3.92 -3.13 6.85
C ASN A 112 2.66 -2.99 7.73
N LEU A 113 2.83 -2.74 9.04
CA LEU A 113 1.70 -2.63 9.98
C LEU A 113 1.77 -1.35 10.81
N SER A 114 2.85 -1.13 11.58
CA SER A 114 2.91 0.00 12.51
C SER A 114 2.92 1.35 11.77
N SER A 115 3.52 1.45 10.60
CA SER A 115 3.50 2.67 9.79
C SER A 115 2.08 3.12 9.44
N ALA A 116 1.18 2.17 9.10
CA ALA A 116 -0.22 2.45 8.80
C ALA A 116 -0.97 3.01 10.02
N PHE A 117 -0.64 2.53 11.23
CA PHE A 117 -1.16 3.13 12.46
C PHE A 117 -0.67 4.58 12.61
N HIS A 118 0.63 4.83 12.45
CA HIS A 118 1.19 6.17 12.64
C HIS A 118 0.64 7.19 11.64
N THR A 119 0.53 6.85 10.36
CA THR A 119 -0.04 7.73 9.33
C THR A 119 -1.54 7.97 9.56
N THR A 120 -2.30 6.90 9.88
CA THR A 120 -3.73 7.01 10.16
C THR A 120 -3.99 7.89 11.38
N ARG A 121 -3.24 7.72 12.48
CA ARG A 121 -3.33 8.54 13.70
C ARG A 121 -3.20 10.04 13.39
N LEU A 122 -2.37 10.40 12.42
CA LEU A 122 -2.13 11.81 12.05
C LEU A 122 -3.18 12.37 11.07
N ALA A 123 -3.72 11.54 10.18
CA ALA A 123 -4.75 11.97 9.22
C ALA A 123 -6.16 12.00 9.83
N PHE A 124 -6.47 11.07 10.71
CA PHE A 124 -7.82 10.76 11.19
C PHE A 124 -8.55 11.93 11.88
N PRO A 125 -7.89 12.73 12.76
CA PRO A 125 -8.56 13.86 13.41
C PRO A 125 -9.12 14.88 12.43
N ASP A 126 -8.35 15.24 11.41
CA ASP A 126 -8.79 16.20 10.40
C ASP A 126 -9.89 15.66 9.50
N MET A 127 -9.79 14.37 9.11
CA MET A 127 -10.82 13.68 8.35
C MET A 127 -12.14 13.66 9.12
N LYS A 128 -12.11 13.34 10.41
CA LYS A 128 -13.29 13.39 11.28
C LYS A 128 -13.89 14.79 11.40
N ALA A 129 -13.05 15.80 11.63
CA ALA A 129 -13.50 17.19 11.77
C ALA A 129 -14.19 17.72 10.49
N ARG A 130 -13.68 17.33 9.32
CA ARG A 130 -14.26 17.69 8.02
C ARG A 130 -15.40 16.77 7.56
N LYS A 131 -15.71 15.73 8.32
CA LYS A 131 -16.71 14.68 8.01
C LYS A 131 -16.49 14.03 6.64
N TRP A 132 -15.23 13.92 6.23
CA TRP A 132 -14.82 13.28 4.99
C TRP A 132 -13.37 12.77 5.08
N GLY A 133 -13.15 11.55 4.70
CA GLY A 133 -11.82 10.95 4.58
C GLY A 133 -11.88 9.58 3.91
N ARG A 134 -10.78 9.24 3.24
CA ARG A 134 -10.61 7.91 2.61
C ARG A 134 -9.25 7.35 2.99
N ILE A 135 -9.25 6.21 3.64
CA ILE A 135 -8.03 5.48 4.00
C ILE A 135 -8.06 4.13 3.30
N ILE A 136 -7.02 3.85 2.55
CA ILE A 136 -6.85 2.62 1.79
C ILE A 136 -5.57 1.95 2.26
N ASN A 137 -5.71 0.76 2.82
CA ASN A 137 -4.58 -0.05 3.23
C ASN A 137 -4.28 -1.09 2.15
N ILE A 138 -3.09 -1.04 1.56
CA ILE A 138 -2.66 -2.06 0.61
C ILE A 138 -2.20 -3.28 1.42
N ALA A 139 -3.13 -4.22 1.54
CA ALA A 139 -2.89 -5.49 2.20
C ALA A 139 -2.22 -6.50 1.25
N SER A 140 -2.79 -7.66 1.06
CA SER A 140 -2.36 -8.73 0.15
C SER A 140 -3.42 -9.84 0.20
N ALA A 141 -3.45 -10.76 -0.78
CA ALA A 141 -4.08 -12.06 -0.61
C ALA A 141 -3.57 -12.78 0.66
N HIS A 142 -2.29 -12.58 1.02
CA HIS A 142 -1.70 -13.06 2.27
C HIS A 142 -2.26 -12.39 3.56
N ALA A 143 -3.25 -11.54 3.46
CA ALA A 143 -4.02 -11.07 4.60
C ALA A 143 -5.26 -11.96 4.88
N LEU A 144 -5.60 -12.82 3.92
CA LEU A 144 -6.76 -13.73 3.94
C LEU A 144 -6.34 -15.20 3.99
N VAL A 145 -5.18 -15.51 3.41
CA VAL A 145 -4.57 -16.85 3.40
C VAL A 145 -3.09 -16.75 3.77
N ALA A 146 -2.43 -17.88 3.98
CA ALA A 146 -1.01 -17.92 4.33
C ALA A 146 -0.18 -18.64 3.27
N SER A 147 1.14 -18.45 3.33
CA SER A 147 2.13 -19.23 2.61
C SER A 147 3.32 -19.53 3.52
N PRO A 148 3.97 -20.68 3.38
CA PRO A 148 5.17 -20.99 4.15
C PRO A 148 6.29 -19.98 3.85
N PHE A 149 7.21 -19.83 4.79
CA PHE A 149 8.40 -18.98 4.72
C PHE A 149 8.15 -17.47 4.70
N LYS A 150 6.92 -17.02 4.99
CA LYS A 150 6.51 -15.61 4.99
C LYS A 150 5.86 -15.17 6.32
N SER A 151 6.27 -15.75 7.43
CA SER A 151 5.61 -15.60 8.74
C SER A 151 5.39 -14.13 9.14
N ALA A 152 6.43 -13.27 9.09
CA ALA A 152 6.31 -11.85 9.45
C ALA A 152 5.38 -11.08 8.49
N TYR A 153 5.49 -11.34 7.19
CA TYR A 153 4.66 -10.68 6.20
C TYR A 153 3.17 -11.05 6.35
N VAL A 154 2.89 -12.35 6.50
CA VAL A 154 1.53 -12.86 6.73
C VAL A 154 0.95 -12.28 8.02
N ALA A 155 1.72 -12.27 9.11
CA ALA A 155 1.30 -11.67 10.38
C ALA A 155 0.95 -10.19 10.24
N ALA A 156 1.82 -9.39 9.57
CA ALA A 156 1.59 -7.97 9.34
C ALA A 156 0.35 -7.74 8.45
N LYS A 157 0.18 -8.54 7.38
CA LYS A 157 -0.94 -8.37 6.44
C LYS A 157 -2.28 -8.85 7.02
N HIS A 158 -2.32 -9.83 7.90
CA HIS A 158 -3.51 -10.14 8.71
C HIS A 158 -3.80 -9.04 9.72
N GLY A 159 -2.76 -8.52 10.38
CA GLY A 159 -2.89 -7.41 11.33
C GLY A 159 -3.50 -6.16 10.70
N ILE A 160 -3.12 -5.83 9.45
CA ILE A 160 -3.65 -4.65 8.74
C ILE A 160 -5.15 -4.77 8.47
N LEU A 161 -5.71 -5.98 8.28
CA LEU A 161 -7.16 -6.16 8.16
C LEU A 161 -7.89 -5.91 9.48
N GLY A 162 -7.34 -6.37 10.60
CA GLY A 162 -7.87 -6.06 11.92
C GLY A 162 -7.89 -4.55 12.16
N PHE A 163 -6.76 -3.88 11.87
CA PHE A 163 -6.64 -2.43 11.96
C PHE A 163 -7.63 -1.69 11.04
N THR A 164 -7.79 -2.15 9.79
CA THR A 164 -8.77 -1.61 8.84
C THR A 164 -10.19 -1.65 9.39
N LYS A 165 -10.60 -2.80 9.93
CA LYS A 165 -11.96 -2.98 10.48
C LYS A 165 -12.22 -2.09 11.69
N SER A 166 -11.28 -2.04 12.62
CA SER A 166 -11.40 -1.21 13.83
C SER A 166 -11.52 0.28 13.46
N THR A 167 -10.59 0.79 12.67
CA THR A 167 -10.58 2.21 12.28
C THR A 167 -11.76 2.58 11.37
N ALA A 168 -12.27 1.64 10.57
CA ALA A 168 -13.49 1.83 9.79
C ALA A 168 -14.70 2.10 10.69
N LEU A 169 -14.85 1.34 11.78
CA LEU A 169 -15.93 1.55 12.75
C LEU A 169 -15.80 2.89 13.48
N GLU A 170 -14.58 3.25 13.89
CA GLU A 170 -14.30 4.52 14.55
C GLU A 170 -14.54 5.76 13.66
N GLY A 171 -14.39 5.61 12.34
CA GLY A 171 -14.58 6.66 11.34
C GLY A 171 -15.99 6.77 10.78
N ALA A 172 -16.81 5.72 10.91
CA ALA A 172 -18.06 5.56 10.18
C ALA A 172 -19.03 6.75 10.32
N GLN A 173 -19.31 7.17 11.55
CA GLN A 173 -20.22 8.30 11.85
C GLN A 173 -19.63 9.67 11.50
N HIS A 174 -18.33 9.71 11.21
CA HIS A 174 -17.61 10.94 10.85
C HIS A 174 -17.33 11.06 9.35
N GLY A 175 -17.98 10.25 8.50
CA GLY A 175 -17.78 10.31 7.06
C GLY A 175 -16.44 9.76 6.56
N VAL A 176 -15.65 9.13 7.43
CA VAL A 176 -14.38 8.50 7.08
C VAL A 176 -14.64 7.04 6.70
N ARG A 177 -14.06 6.61 5.58
CA ARG A 177 -14.09 5.22 5.11
C ARG A 177 -12.70 4.64 5.09
N VAL A 178 -12.55 3.46 5.66
CA VAL A 178 -11.26 2.75 5.74
C VAL A 178 -11.46 1.37 5.14
N ASN A 179 -10.72 1.04 4.08
CA ASN A 179 -10.82 -0.24 3.40
C ASN A 179 -9.43 -0.80 3.10
N ALA A 180 -9.36 -2.10 2.86
CA ALA A 180 -8.16 -2.78 2.42
C ALA A 180 -8.33 -3.30 1.00
N ILE A 181 -7.31 -3.11 0.16
CA ILE A 181 -7.17 -3.82 -1.11
C ILE A 181 -6.22 -4.98 -0.86
N CYS A 182 -6.60 -6.18 -1.32
CA CYS A 182 -5.87 -7.42 -1.14
C CYS A 182 -5.41 -7.95 -2.51
N PRO A 183 -4.30 -7.41 -3.08
CA PRO A 183 -3.80 -7.91 -4.34
C PRO A 183 -3.21 -9.32 -4.20
N GLY A 184 -3.33 -10.11 -5.26
CA GLY A 184 -2.49 -11.28 -5.49
C GLY A 184 -1.07 -10.87 -5.89
N TYR A 185 -0.42 -11.67 -6.72
CA TYR A 185 0.90 -11.32 -7.23
C TYR A 185 0.79 -10.25 -8.33
N VAL A 186 1.34 -9.08 -8.04
CA VAL A 186 1.48 -7.95 -8.96
C VAL A 186 2.92 -7.90 -9.43
N ARG A 187 3.17 -7.85 -10.74
CA ARG A 187 4.53 -7.79 -11.26
C ARG A 187 5.18 -6.44 -10.96
N THR A 188 5.96 -6.39 -9.91
CA THR A 188 6.63 -5.19 -9.35
C THR A 188 8.06 -5.54 -8.95
N PRO A 189 8.94 -4.56 -8.73
CA PRO A 189 10.29 -4.83 -8.21
C PRO A 189 10.29 -5.67 -6.94
N LEU A 190 9.29 -5.50 -6.06
CA LEU A 190 9.15 -6.32 -4.85
C LEU A 190 8.95 -7.81 -5.17
N VAL A 191 8.15 -8.15 -6.17
CA VAL A 191 7.89 -9.53 -6.58
C VAL A 191 9.06 -10.09 -7.38
N GLU A 192 9.62 -9.32 -8.31
CA GLU A 192 10.80 -9.73 -9.10
C GLU A 192 11.97 -10.12 -8.18
N ASN A 193 12.26 -9.33 -7.14
CA ASN A 193 13.33 -9.63 -6.19
C ASN A 193 13.07 -10.93 -5.39
N GLN A 194 11.81 -11.34 -5.21
CA GLN A 194 11.45 -12.57 -4.49
C GLN A 194 11.62 -13.83 -5.35
N ILE A 195 11.63 -13.73 -6.68
CA ILE A 195 11.70 -14.88 -7.56
C ILE A 195 13.00 -15.62 -7.31
N GLY A 196 14.14 -14.93 -7.35
CA GLY A 196 15.45 -15.54 -7.09
C GLY A 196 15.60 -16.12 -5.68
N ASP A 197 15.10 -15.43 -4.66
CA ASP A 197 15.11 -15.93 -3.28
C ASP A 197 14.26 -17.20 -3.12
N THR A 198 13.08 -17.22 -3.73
CA THR A 198 12.19 -18.37 -3.72
C THR A 198 12.78 -19.55 -4.49
N ALA A 199 13.44 -19.30 -5.63
CA ALA A 199 14.12 -20.32 -6.41
C ALA A 199 15.21 -21.02 -5.59
N ARG A 200 16.06 -20.21 -4.91
CA ARG A 200 17.10 -20.75 -4.02
C ARG A 200 16.51 -21.53 -2.84
N ALA A 201 15.51 -20.98 -2.17
CA ALA A 201 14.89 -21.63 -1.00
C ALA A 201 14.19 -22.95 -1.34
N ARG A 202 13.70 -23.11 -2.57
CA ARG A 202 12.98 -24.32 -3.03
C ARG A 202 13.81 -25.24 -3.91
N GLY A 203 15.00 -24.84 -4.36
CA GLY A 203 15.86 -25.64 -5.25
C GLY A 203 15.26 -25.85 -6.64
N ILE A 204 14.53 -24.86 -7.18
CA ILE A 204 13.87 -24.90 -8.50
C ILE A 204 14.28 -23.70 -9.34
N SER A 205 14.00 -23.72 -10.68
CA SER A 205 14.31 -22.60 -11.55
C SER A 205 13.37 -21.40 -11.32
N GLU A 206 13.79 -20.20 -11.73
CA GLU A 206 12.96 -18.99 -11.63
C GLU A 206 11.67 -19.12 -12.46
N GLU A 207 11.72 -19.75 -13.63
CA GLU A 207 10.54 -20.03 -14.44
C GLU A 207 9.56 -20.97 -13.72
N ALA A 208 10.09 -21.98 -13.01
CA ALA A 208 9.26 -22.86 -12.20
C ALA A 208 8.66 -22.12 -11.00
N VAL A 209 9.38 -21.16 -10.38
CA VAL A 209 8.82 -20.28 -9.34
C VAL A 209 7.63 -19.50 -9.90
N ILE A 210 7.77 -18.85 -11.04
CA ILE A 210 6.68 -18.06 -11.64
C ILE A 210 5.47 -18.96 -11.92
N ARG A 211 5.67 -20.09 -12.62
CA ARG A 211 4.59 -20.97 -13.07
C ARG A 211 3.95 -21.74 -11.91
N ASP A 212 4.77 -22.39 -11.08
CA ASP A 212 4.31 -23.42 -10.15
C ASP A 212 4.16 -22.92 -8.70
N VAL A 213 4.65 -21.69 -8.39
CA VAL A 213 4.55 -21.09 -7.06
C VAL A 213 3.71 -19.81 -7.11
N LEU A 214 4.11 -18.82 -7.91
CA LEU A 214 3.43 -17.53 -7.93
C LEU A 214 2.09 -17.63 -8.65
N LEU A 215 2.09 -17.97 -9.92
CA LEU A 215 0.86 -18.03 -10.72
C LEU A 215 0.03 -19.30 -10.45
N ALA A 216 0.59 -20.34 -9.82
CA ALA A 216 -0.18 -21.48 -9.39
C ALA A 216 -1.28 -21.10 -8.40
N ALA A 217 -0.99 -20.17 -7.48
CA ALA A 217 -1.94 -19.67 -6.50
C ALA A 217 -3.08 -18.85 -7.11
N GLN A 218 -2.88 -18.26 -8.28
CA GLN A 218 -3.90 -17.46 -8.99
C GLN A 218 -4.58 -18.31 -10.08
N PRO A 219 -5.87 -18.69 -9.95
CA PRO A 219 -6.60 -19.44 -10.97
C PRO A 219 -6.55 -18.85 -12.37
N THR A 220 -6.52 -17.51 -12.50
CA THR A 220 -6.38 -16.83 -13.80
C THR A 220 -5.03 -17.05 -14.47
N LYS A 221 -4.01 -17.54 -13.74
CA LYS A 221 -2.63 -17.75 -14.23
C LYS A 221 -1.95 -16.49 -14.81
N GLU A 222 -2.41 -15.31 -14.39
CA GLU A 222 -1.88 -14.02 -14.79
C GLU A 222 -1.49 -13.19 -13.58
N PHE A 223 -0.46 -12.36 -13.72
CA PHE A 223 -0.16 -11.34 -12.72
C PHE A 223 -1.25 -10.28 -12.71
N VAL A 224 -1.64 -9.84 -11.52
CA VAL A 224 -2.47 -8.63 -11.35
C VAL A 224 -1.72 -7.43 -11.89
N LYS A 225 -2.40 -6.56 -12.61
CA LYS A 225 -1.80 -5.33 -13.15
C LYS A 225 -1.81 -4.22 -12.09
N VAL A 226 -0.78 -3.39 -12.08
CA VAL A 226 -0.73 -2.20 -11.23
C VAL A 226 -1.94 -1.29 -11.49
N SER A 227 -2.36 -1.17 -12.76
CA SER A 227 -3.55 -0.41 -13.16
C SER A 227 -4.84 -0.87 -12.49
N ASP A 228 -5.00 -2.18 -12.27
CA ASP A 228 -6.22 -2.74 -11.69
C ASP A 228 -6.32 -2.36 -10.20
N VAL A 229 -5.18 -2.44 -9.48
CA VAL A 229 -5.08 -2.00 -8.09
C VAL A 229 -5.30 -0.49 -7.97
N ALA A 230 -4.73 0.30 -8.88
CA ALA A 230 -4.88 1.74 -8.91
C ALA A 230 -6.33 2.17 -9.20
N ALA A 231 -7.00 1.53 -10.15
CA ALA A 231 -8.40 1.78 -10.45
C ALA A 231 -9.32 1.49 -9.26
N MET A 232 -9.08 0.38 -8.53
CA MET A 232 -9.80 0.08 -7.30
C MET A 232 -9.54 1.13 -6.22
N ALA A 233 -8.30 1.61 -6.08
CA ALA A 233 -7.99 2.67 -5.12
C ALA A 233 -8.75 3.96 -5.45
N VAL A 234 -8.78 4.38 -6.72
CA VAL A 234 -9.56 5.56 -7.16
C VAL A 234 -11.05 5.34 -6.91
N PHE A 235 -11.61 4.17 -7.26
CA PHE A 235 -13.01 3.84 -6.99
C PHE A 235 -13.34 4.01 -5.50
N LEU A 236 -12.50 3.52 -4.59
CA LEU A 236 -12.73 3.63 -3.15
C LEU A 236 -12.69 5.08 -2.63
N THR A 237 -12.18 6.03 -3.39
CA THR A 237 -12.23 7.46 -3.05
C THR A 237 -13.50 8.15 -3.57
N SER A 238 -14.26 7.52 -4.43
CA SER A 238 -15.46 8.07 -5.06
C SER A 238 -16.70 8.01 -4.16
N GLU A 239 -17.73 8.77 -4.52
CA GLU A 239 -19.05 8.73 -3.85
C GLU A 239 -19.75 7.38 -4.02
N ALA A 240 -19.49 6.66 -5.13
CA ALA A 240 -20.05 5.33 -5.36
C ALA A 240 -19.59 4.30 -4.31
N ALA A 241 -18.46 4.54 -3.66
CA ALA A 241 -17.91 3.68 -2.60
C ALA A 241 -18.34 4.09 -1.17
N ASN A 242 -19.26 5.06 -1.01
CA ASN A 242 -19.61 5.60 0.32
C ASN A 242 -20.15 4.57 1.32
N GLN A 243 -20.67 3.45 0.87
CA GLN A 243 -21.15 2.38 1.76
C GLN A 243 -20.16 1.21 1.88
N ILE A 244 -18.97 1.31 1.24
CA ILE A 244 -17.91 0.33 1.40
C ILE A 244 -17.02 0.81 2.55
N ASN A 245 -17.05 0.10 3.68
CA ASN A 245 -16.32 0.46 4.89
C ASN A 245 -15.90 -0.79 5.69
N GLY A 246 -14.64 -0.90 6.04
CA GLY A 246 -14.07 -2.07 6.72
C GLY A 246 -13.90 -3.30 5.83
N ALA A 247 -14.05 -3.14 4.51
CA ALA A 247 -13.97 -4.24 3.55
C ALA A 247 -12.53 -4.64 3.24
N ALA A 248 -12.36 -5.94 2.93
CA ALA A 248 -11.16 -6.51 2.31
C ALA A 248 -11.52 -6.87 0.87
N LEU A 249 -10.99 -6.12 -0.08
CA LEU A 249 -11.34 -6.24 -1.50
C LEU A 249 -10.22 -6.95 -2.26
N SER A 250 -10.47 -8.19 -2.66
CA SER A 250 -9.49 -9.00 -3.39
C SER A 250 -9.38 -8.59 -4.86
N ILE A 251 -8.15 -8.48 -5.34
CA ILE A 251 -7.77 -8.41 -6.75
C ILE A 251 -6.65 -9.45 -6.93
N ASP A 252 -6.98 -10.72 -7.01
CA ASP A 252 -6.04 -11.81 -6.81
C ASP A 252 -6.20 -12.97 -7.80
N GLY A 253 -6.96 -12.76 -8.87
CA GLY A 253 -7.21 -13.79 -9.88
C GLY A 253 -7.94 -15.02 -9.35
N GLY A 254 -8.70 -14.87 -8.24
CA GLY A 254 -9.44 -15.95 -7.61
C GLY A 254 -8.65 -16.78 -6.59
N TRP A 255 -7.48 -16.31 -6.18
CA TRP A 255 -6.63 -17.05 -5.22
C TRP A 255 -7.36 -17.38 -3.92
N VAL A 256 -8.06 -16.44 -3.33
CA VAL A 256 -8.76 -16.63 -2.03
C VAL A 256 -10.20 -17.13 -2.16
N ALA A 257 -10.63 -17.47 -3.35
CA ALA A 257 -11.99 -17.99 -3.61
C ALA A 257 -12.07 -19.53 -3.50
N GLN A 258 -10.98 -20.23 -3.20
CA GLN A 258 -10.84 -21.67 -3.12
C GLN A 258 -10.40 -22.17 -1.76
#